data_dc943876286e2f9f435ec5833baea5d9
#
_entry.id   dc943876286e2f9f435ec5833baea5d9
#
_cell.length_a   1.000
_cell.length_b   1.000
_cell.length_c   1.000
_cell.angle_alpha   90.00
_cell.angle_beta   90.00
_cell.angle_gamma   90.00
#
_symmetry.space_group_name_H-M   'P 1'
#
loop_
_entity.id
_entity.type
_entity.pdbx_description
1 polymer ?
#
loop_
_entity_poly.entity_id
_entity_poly.type
_entity_poly.pdbx_seq_one_letter_code
_entity_poly.pdbx_strand_id
1 'polypeptide(L)'
;YVALIDSSINQCEFDACYMTDNVNAGQMAAKEMLRLLNEAGNLPSEELEVGIMLSSDTSQAMINRVSGFLEYWSLHSPEKWDIAQDIYLNGGNVEKAQSDAKKLIDQHENLKGIFGCNNTSTIGIASELLEENRKDIVLVGFDMADITVQIIQNPDYFAGTLMQRQDQMGYLGLNALYDFVSGSRYEQKYFDTGVVLIDADY
;
A
#
# COMPACT_ATOMS: atom_id res chain seq x y z
N TYR A 1 -5.21 13.17 -28.54
CA TYR A 1 -5.20 13.37 -27.10
C TYR A 1 -4.96 12.07 -26.37
N VAL A 2 -4.25 12.14 -25.24
CA VAL A 2 -3.89 10.98 -24.41
C VAL A 2 -4.22 11.28 -22.95
N ALA A 3 -5.13 10.50 -22.36
CA ALA A 3 -5.35 10.48 -20.92
C ALA A 3 -4.78 9.18 -20.35
N LEU A 4 -3.91 9.30 -19.36
CA LEU A 4 -3.35 8.18 -18.62
C LEU A 4 -4.17 7.96 -17.34
N ILE A 5 -4.24 6.71 -16.91
CA ILE A 5 -4.88 6.33 -15.65
C ILE A 5 -3.93 5.43 -14.86
N ASP A 6 -3.99 5.51 -13.54
CA ASP A 6 -3.23 4.72 -12.55
C ASP A 6 -1.72 5.01 -12.54
N SER A 7 -1.08 5.00 -13.69
CA SER A 7 0.36 5.19 -13.80
C SER A 7 0.72 6.21 -14.88
N SER A 8 1.74 7.02 -14.61
CA SER A 8 2.31 7.94 -15.60
C SER A 8 3.39 7.28 -16.43
N ILE A 9 3.71 7.88 -17.58
CA ILE A 9 4.75 7.43 -18.50
C ILE A 9 5.84 8.50 -18.54
N ASN A 10 7.10 8.07 -18.42
CA ASN A 10 8.26 8.90 -18.69
C ASN A 10 8.55 8.94 -20.21
N GLN A 11 8.96 10.09 -20.73
CA GLN A 11 9.36 10.29 -22.13
C GLN A 11 8.24 10.24 -23.19
N CYS A 12 6.99 10.33 -22.78
CA CYS A 12 5.85 10.46 -23.72
C CYS A 12 5.04 11.71 -23.38
N GLU A 13 4.51 12.36 -24.43
CA GLU A 13 3.54 13.45 -24.23
C GLU A 13 2.16 12.87 -23.96
N PHE A 14 1.50 13.43 -22.95
CA PHE A 14 0.11 13.17 -22.61
C PHE A 14 -0.59 14.46 -22.16
N ASP A 15 -1.90 14.47 -22.22
CA ASP A 15 -2.70 15.65 -21.91
C ASP A 15 -3.23 15.65 -20.48
N ALA A 16 -3.52 14.47 -19.91
CA ALA A 16 -3.93 14.31 -18.50
C ALA A 16 -3.50 12.95 -17.96
N CYS A 17 -3.27 12.86 -16.63
CA CYS A 17 -2.99 11.63 -15.90
C CYS A 17 -3.79 11.63 -14.60
N TYR A 18 -4.68 10.66 -14.43
CA TYR A 18 -5.50 10.45 -13.24
C TYR A 18 -4.96 9.27 -12.46
N MET A 19 -4.44 9.53 -11.28
CA MET A 19 -3.74 8.53 -10.46
C MET A 19 -3.89 8.83 -8.97
N THR A 20 -3.54 7.90 -8.13
CA THR A 20 -3.42 8.12 -6.68
C THR A 20 -2.20 9.00 -6.38
N ASP A 21 -2.33 9.95 -5.45
CA ASP A 21 -1.16 10.53 -4.77
C ASP A 21 -0.49 9.45 -3.92
N ASN A 22 0.50 8.77 -4.52
CA ASN A 22 1.15 7.61 -3.93
C ASN A 22 2.04 7.97 -2.72
N VAL A 23 2.54 9.21 -2.60
CA VAL A 23 3.27 9.66 -1.42
C VAL A 23 2.31 9.80 -0.25
N ASN A 24 1.21 10.52 -0.45
CA ASN A 24 0.17 10.66 0.57
C ASN A 24 -0.43 9.30 0.98
N ALA A 25 -0.67 8.41 0.01
CA ALA A 25 -1.15 7.06 0.30
C ALA A 25 -0.15 6.25 1.16
N GLY A 26 1.14 6.39 0.91
CA GLY A 26 2.19 5.80 1.76
C GLY A 26 2.18 6.35 3.19
N GLN A 27 2.02 7.68 3.34
CA GLN A 27 1.88 8.31 4.66
C GLN A 27 0.64 7.80 5.41
N MET A 28 -0.50 7.65 4.71
CA MET A 28 -1.71 7.06 5.29
C MET A 28 -1.49 5.61 5.73
N ALA A 29 -0.76 4.81 4.94
CA ALA A 29 -0.41 3.44 5.32
C ALA A 29 0.44 3.39 6.60
N ALA A 30 1.44 4.27 6.73
CA ALA A 30 2.26 4.34 7.94
C ALA A 30 1.45 4.78 9.16
N LYS A 31 0.56 5.76 8.99
CA LYS A 31 -0.34 6.21 10.05
C LYS A 31 -1.24 5.06 10.53
N GLU A 32 -1.79 4.31 9.60
CA GLU A 32 -2.64 3.15 9.90
C GLU A 32 -1.84 2.04 10.58
N MET A 33 -0.63 1.74 10.11
CA MET A 33 0.27 0.78 10.76
C MET A 33 0.52 1.15 12.23
N LEU A 34 0.83 2.40 12.52
CA LEU A 34 1.03 2.88 13.89
C LEU A 34 -0.23 2.73 14.75
N ARG A 35 -1.42 3.03 14.19
CA ARG A 35 -2.70 2.87 14.87
C ARG A 35 -2.93 1.41 15.24
N LEU A 36 -2.84 0.51 14.26
CA LEU A 36 -3.09 -0.92 14.45
C LEU A 36 -2.07 -1.58 15.37
N LEU A 37 -0.79 -1.22 15.29
CA LEU A 37 0.23 -1.72 16.21
C LEU A 37 -0.07 -1.34 17.68
N ASN A 38 -0.53 -0.11 17.93
CA ASN A 38 -0.94 0.31 19.26
C ASN A 38 -2.19 -0.44 19.73
N GLU A 39 -3.19 -0.65 18.86
CA GLU A 39 -4.40 -1.42 19.16
C GLU A 39 -4.11 -2.89 19.43
N ALA A 40 -3.12 -3.46 18.73
CA ALA A 40 -2.60 -4.81 19.00
C ALA A 40 -1.84 -4.93 20.34
N GLY A 41 -1.68 -3.81 21.07
CA GLY A 41 -1.10 -3.79 22.41
C GLY A 41 0.43 -3.67 22.45
N ASN A 42 1.08 -3.37 21.32
CA ASN A 42 2.52 -3.12 21.32
C ASN A 42 2.86 -1.81 22.05
N LEU A 43 3.84 -1.87 22.92
CA LEU A 43 4.24 -0.71 23.75
C LEU A 43 5.39 0.07 23.10
N PRO A 44 5.38 1.41 23.17
CA PRO A 44 6.47 2.24 22.62
C PRO A 44 7.86 1.95 23.22
N SER A 45 7.91 1.28 24.38
CA SER A 45 9.15 0.89 25.05
C SER A 45 9.74 -0.43 24.57
N GLU A 46 8.98 -1.21 23.81
CA GLU A 46 9.39 -2.50 23.26
C GLU A 46 10.07 -2.32 21.90
N GLU A 47 11.02 -3.19 21.59
CA GLU A 47 11.62 -3.25 20.26
C GLU A 47 10.70 -4.02 19.34
N LEU A 48 10.38 -3.44 18.17
CA LEU A 48 9.67 -4.13 17.11
C LEU A 48 10.15 -3.69 15.72
N GLU A 49 9.87 -4.51 14.74
CA GLU A 49 10.17 -4.26 13.33
C GLU A 49 8.90 -4.29 12.48
N VAL A 50 8.90 -3.45 11.44
CA VAL A 50 7.89 -3.46 10.39
C VAL A 50 8.56 -3.76 9.06
N GLY A 51 8.11 -4.83 8.39
CA GLY A 51 8.58 -5.22 7.07
C GLY A 51 7.88 -4.48 5.94
N ILE A 52 8.56 -4.35 4.79
CA ILE A 52 7.99 -3.75 3.57
C ILE A 52 8.13 -4.74 2.42
N MET A 53 7.02 -4.96 1.70
CA MET A 53 6.97 -5.84 0.54
C MET A 53 6.33 -5.13 -0.66
N LEU A 54 6.94 -5.26 -1.84
CA LEU A 54 6.47 -4.67 -3.09
C LEU A 54 6.74 -5.57 -4.29
N SER A 55 6.06 -5.33 -5.40
CA SER A 55 6.29 -6.14 -6.60
C SER A 55 7.49 -5.67 -7.42
N SER A 56 7.85 -4.39 -7.37
CA SER A 56 8.92 -3.82 -8.20
C SER A 56 9.53 -2.57 -7.55
N ASP A 57 10.84 -2.46 -7.61
CA ASP A 57 11.63 -1.31 -7.20
C ASP A 57 11.82 -0.25 -8.32
N THR A 58 11.26 -0.52 -9.50
CA THR A 58 11.30 0.40 -10.66
C THR A 58 9.96 1.09 -10.92
N SER A 59 8.89 0.67 -10.25
CA SER A 59 7.58 1.32 -10.33
C SER A 59 7.56 2.61 -9.51
N GLN A 60 7.36 3.75 -10.17
CA GLN A 60 7.31 5.05 -9.49
C GLN A 60 6.21 5.11 -8.43
N ALA A 61 5.06 4.49 -8.68
CA ALA A 61 3.97 4.42 -7.72
C ALA A 61 4.41 3.72 -6.42
N MET A 62 5.11 2.58 -6.53
CA MET A 62 5.60 1.84 -5.36
C MET A 62 6.73 2.57 -4.65
N ILE A 63 7.67 3.16 -5.38
CA ILE A 63 8.73 4.01 -4.80
C ILE A 63 8.10 5.13 -3.99
N ASN A 64 7.10 5.81 -4.53
CA ASN A 64 6.41 6.91 -3.85
C ASN A 64 5.64 6.42 -2.60
N ARG A 65 4.97 5.25 -2.65
CA ARG A 65 4.31 4.65 -1.47
C ARG A 65 5.31 4.35 -0.36
N VAL A 66 6.43 3.71 -0.71
CA VAL A 66 7.50 3.42 0.26
C VAL A 66 8.09 4.71 0.83
N SER A 67 8.40 5.70 -0.03
CA SER A 67 8.92 6.99 0.42
C SER A 67 7.98 7.70 1.40
N GLY A 68 6.68 7.77 1.06
CA GLY A 68 5.69 8.37 1.94
C GLY A 68 5.54 7.62 3.27
N PHE A 69 5.57 6.28 3.22
CA PHE A 69 5.54 5.44 4.42
C PHE A 69 6.73 5.73 5.33
N LEU A 70 7.96 5.68 4.79
CA LEU A 70 9.19 5.91 5.53
C LEU A 70 9.29 7.34 6.09
N GLU A 71 8.85 8.34 5.32
CA GLU A 71 8.82 9.73 5.77
C GLU A 71 7.91 9.88 7.00
N TYR A 72 6.67 9.39 6.92
CA TYR A 72 5.73 9.47 8.04
C TYR A 72 6.22 8.66 9.25
N TRP A 73 6.72 7.45 9.01
CA TRP A 73 7.26 6.56 10.03
C TRP A 73 8.39 7.23 10.81
N SER A 74 9.38 7.80 10.13
CA SER A 74 10.54 8.44 10.76
C SER A 74 10.20 9.61 11.67
N LEU A 75 9.05 10.26 11.44
CA LEU A 75 8.59 11.42 12.21
C LEU A 75 7.67 11.06 13.36
N HIS A 76 7.00 9.90 13.33
CA HIS A 76 5.90 9.60 14.23
C HIS A 76 6.02 8.27 14.97
N SER A 77 6.90 7.35 14.54
CA SER A 77 7.10 6.09 15.25
C SER A 77 7.84 6.27 16.56
N PRO A 78 7.60 5.42 17.57
CA PRO A 78 8.45 5.34 18.75
C PRO A 78 9.91 5.02 18.36
N GLU A 79 10.87 5.50 19.16
CA GLU A 79 12.32 5.37 18.90
C GLU A 79 12.79 3.92 18.71
N LYS A 80 12.10 2.96 19.32
CA LYS A 80 12.45 1.53 19.27
C LYS A 80 11.68 0.73 18.21
N TRP A 81 10.89 1.40 17.38
CA TRP A 81 10.11 0.78 16.32
C TRP A 81 10.81 0.99 14.98
N ASP A 82 11.51 -0.01 14.53
CA ASP A 82 12.36 0.05 13.34
C ASP A 82 11.67 -0.51 12.09
N ILE A 83 12.24 -0.19 10.94
CA ILE A 83 11.91 -0.84 9.66
C ILE A 83 12.91 -1.98 9.45
N ALA A 84 12.39 -3.17 9.14
CA ALA A 84 13.21 -4.32 8.78
C ALA A 84 14.10 -3.97 7.58
N GLN A 85 15.38 -4.38 7.63
CA GLN A 85 16.36 -4.00 6.60
C GLN A 85 16.09 -4.67 5.26
N ASP A 86 15.43 -5.84 5.27
CA ASP A 86 15.14 -6.61 4.08
C ASP A 86 13.85 -6.13 3.41
N ILE A 87 13.97 -5.68 2.15
CA ILE A 87 12.84 -5.36 1.28
C ILE A 87 12.67 -6.47 0.26
N TYR A 88 11.48 -7.08 0.23
CA TYR A 88 11.18 -8.20 -0.65
C TYR A 88 10.46 -7.77 -1.93
N LEU A 89 11.00 -8.21 -3.07
CA LEU A 89 10.48 -7.94 -4.42
C LEU A 89 9.87 -9.21 -5.01
N ASN A 90 8.53 -9.28 -5.07
CA ASN A 90 7.84 -10.49 -5.53
C ASN A 90 7.58 -10.55 -7.04
N GLY A 91 7.88 -9.49 -7.81
CA GLY A 91 7.72 -9.46 -9.26
C GLY A 91 6.26 -9.58 -9.74
N GLY A 92 5.27 -9.28 -8.90
CA GLY A 92 3.86 -9.43 -9.21
C GLY A 92 3.34 -10.88 -9.15
N ASN A 93 4.08 -11.79 -8.52
CA ASN A 93 3.70 -13.20 -8.34
C ASN A 93 3.22 -13.42 -6.89
N VAL A 94 2.00 -13.96 -6.72
CA VAL A 94 1.36 -14.14 -5.42
C VAL A 94 2.04 -15.24 -4.60
N GLU A 95 2.39 -16.37 -5.21
CA GLU A 95 3.06 -17.48 -4.52
C GLU A 95 4.44 -17.03 -4.00
N LYS A 96 5.16 -16.24 -4.82
CA LYS A 96 6.41 -15.64 -4.39
C LYS A 96 6.20 -14.63 -3.25
N ALA A 97 5.16 -13.81 -3.32
CA ALA A 97 4.84 -12.85 -2.26
C ALA A 97 4.55 -13.58 -0.93
N GLN A 98 3.80 -14.68 -0.96
CA GLN A 98 3.55 -15.49 0.23
C GLN A 98 4.85 -16.12 0.76
N SER A 99 5.67 -16.72 -0.10
CA SER A 99 6.98 -17.26 0.29
C SER A 99 7.92 -16.20 0.84
N ASP A 100 7.89 -14.99 0.32
CA ASP A 100 8.71 -13.88 0.80
C ASP A 100 8.18 -13.35 2.15
N ALA A 101 6.85 -13.32 2.36
CA ALA A 101 6.25 -13.01 3.66
C ALA A 101 6.69 -14.02 4.73
N LYS A 102 6.67 -15.32 4.39
CA LYS A 102 7.19 -16.36 5.30
C LYS A 102 8.65 -16.12 5.69
N LYS A 103 9.52 -15.85 4.73
CA LYS A 103 10.94 -15.56 5.01
C LYS A 103 11.10 -14.35 5.91
N LEU A 104 10.37 -13.28 5.65
CA LEU A 104 10.39 -12.07 6.47
C LEU A 104 10.01 -12.40 7.92
N ILE A 105 8.95 -13.18 8.11
CA ILE A 105 8.47 -13.61 9.44
C ILE A 105 9.53 -14.50 10.14
N ASP A 106 10.12 -15.46 9.41
CA ASP A 106 11.09 -16.40 9.97
C ASP A 106 12.45 -15.75 10.33
N GLN A 107 12.82 -14.65 9.65
CA GLN A 107 14.11 -13.98 9.83
C GLN A 107 14.08 -12.84 10.85
N HIS A 108 12.90 -12.30 11.18
CA HIS A 108 12.74 -11.15 12.06
C HIS A 108 11.90 -11.51 13.29
N GLU A 109 12.55 -11.89 14.39
CA GLU A 109 11.87 -12.31 15.63
C GLU A 109 10.98 -11.19 16.24
N ASN A 110 11.36 -9.93 16.01
CA ASN A 110 10.65 -8.76 16.51
C ASN A 110 9.62 -8.20 15.51
N LEU A 111 9.34 -8.91 14.41
CA LEU A 111 8.39 -8.46 13.41
C LEU A 111 6.98 -8.41 13.97
N LYS A 112 6.37 -7.23 13.94
CA LYS A 112 5.00 -6.97 14.42
C LYS A 112 4.08 -6.32 13.38
N GLY A 113 4.62 -5.93 12.24
CA GLY A 113 3.82 -5.38 11.14
C GLY A 113 4.45 -5.65 9.79
N ILE A 114 3.62 -5.75 8.76
CA ILE A 114 4.08 -5.83 7.37
C ILE A 114 3.24 -4.89 6.50
N PHE A 115 3.92 -4.03 5.74
CA PHE A 115 3.32 -3.16 4.74
C PHE A 115 3.42 -3.78 3.35
N GLY A 116 2.28 -4.14 2.76
CA GLY A 116 2.17 -4.59 1.37
C GLY A 116 1.88 -3.42 0.43
N CYS A 117 2.88 -2.97 -0.35
CA CYS A 117 2.78 -1.76 -1.16
C CYS A 117 1.84 -1.87 -2.38
N ASN A 118 1.34 -3.06 -2.69
CA ASN A 118 0.43 -3.33 -3.81
C ASN A 118 -0.41 -4.58 -3.56
N ASN A 119 -1.42 -4.79 -4.39
CA ASN A 119 -2.38 -5.90 -4.24
C ASN A 119 -1.69 -7.28 -4.12
N THR A 120 -0.74 -7.58 -4.99
CA THR A 120 -0.02 -8.88 -4.97
C THR A 120 0.71 -9.12 -3.65
N SER A 121 1.42 -8.10 -3.14
CA SER A 121 2.09 -8.18 -1.85
C SER A 121 1.09 -8.35 -0.71
N THR A 122 0.00 -7.59 -0.73
CA THR A 122 -1.08 -7.68 0.28
C THR A 122 -1.69 -9.08 0.33
N ILE A 123 -2.01 -9.66 -0.84
CA ILE A 123 -2.53 -11.03 -0.93
C ILE A 123 -1.55 -12.04 -0.34
N GLY A 124 -0.26 -11.97 -0.73
CA GLY A 124 0.76 -12.89 -0.23
C GLY A 124 0.95 -12.82 1.29
N ILE A 125 0.99 -11.61 1.84
CA ILE A 125 1.09 -11.40 3.30
C ILE A 125 -0.16 -11.95 4.00
N ALA A 126 -1.36 -11.58 3.54
CA ALA A 126 -2.61 -12.05 4.13
C ALA A 126 -2.72 -13.58 4.12
N SER A 127 -2.31 -14.22 3.01
CA SER A 127 -2.30 -15.68 2.88
C SER A 127 -1.38 -16.32 3.91
N GLU A 128 -0.15 -15.80 4.07
CA GLU A 128 0.82 -16.35 5.02
C GLU A 128 0.37 -16.15 6.47
N LEU A 129 -0.13 -14.97 6.83
CA LEU A 129 -0.60 -14.70 8.18
C LEU A 129 -1.77 -15.62 8.58
N LEU A 130 -2.69 -15.89 7.64
CA LEU A 130 -3.82 -16.80 7.88
C LEU A 130 -3.37 -18.26 7.94
N GLU A 131 -2.44 -18.69 7.07
CA GLU A 131 -1.94 -20.08 7.03
C GLU A 131 -1.16 -20.42 8.29
N GLU A 132 -0.26 -19.56 8.73
CA GLU A 132 0.57 -19.73 9.93
C GLU A 132 -0.12 -19.27 11.24
N ASN A 133 -1.39 -18.78 11.13
CA ASN A 133 -2.17 -18.24 12.26
C ASN A 133 -1.41 -17.16 13.06
N ARG A 134 -0.69 -16.26 12.35
CA ARG A 134 0.11 -15.17 12.93
C ARG A 134 -0.76 -13.95 13.22
N LYS A 135 -1.48 -14.02 14.33
CA LYS A 135 -2.39 -12.95 14.81
C LYS A 135 -1.63 -11.81 15.49
N ASP A 136 -0.37 -12.01 15.78
CA ASP A 136 0.53 -11.05 16.43
C ASP A 136 1.21 -10.08 15.45
N ILE A 137 0.95 -10.22 14.15
CA ILE A 137 1.51 -9.38 13.09
C ILE A 137 0.39 -8.59 12.42
N VAL A 138 0.53 -7.27 12.42
CA VAL A 138 -0.35 -6.31 11.75
C VAL A 138 -0.13 -6.31 10.25
N LEU A 139 -1.20 -6.27 9.47
CA LEU A 139 -1.15 -6.07 8.01
C LEU A 139 -1.72 -4.70 7.63
N VAL A 140 -0.93 -3.90 6.91
CA VAL A 140 -1.45 -2.78 6.13
C VAL A 140 -1.14 -3.01 4.67
N GLY A 141 -2.17 -2.99 3.83
CA GLY A 141 -2.08 -3.35 2.42
C GLY A 141 -2.51 -2.26 1.45
N PHE A 142 -2.50 -2.62 0.18
CA PHE A 142 -3.07 -1.86 -0.94
C PHE A 142 -4.03 -2.72 -1.74
N ASP A 143 -5.13 -2.09 -2.18
CA ASP A 143 -6.21 -2.68 -2.96
C ASP A 143 -6.95 -3.81 -2.21
N MET A 144 -7.90 -4.47 -2.87
CA MET A 144 -8.80 -5.41 -2.24
C MET A 144 -8.86 -6.71 -3.04
N ALA A 145 -8.78 -7.83 -2.33
CA ALA A 145 -9.02 -9.18 -2.83
C ALA A 145 -9.81 -9.96 -1.77
N ASP A 146 -10.39 -11.10 -2.13
CA ASP A 146 -11.20 -11.90 -1.21
C ASP A 146 -10.44 -12.26 0.08
N ILE A 147 -9.15 -12.60 -0.02
CA ILE A 147 -8.30 -12.91 1.12
C ILE A 147 -8.04 -11.69 2.01
N THR A 148 -7.95 -10.50 1.39
CA THR A 148 -7.80 -9.23 2.12
C THR A 148 -9.06 -8.91 2.90
N VAL A 149 -10.24 -9.12 2.31
CA VAL A 149 -11.53 -9.00 3.00
C VAL A 149 -11.59 -9.98 4.16
N GLN A 150 -11.21 -11.23 3.92
CA GLN A 150 -11.24 -12.28 4.95
C GLN A 150 -10.40 -11.91 6.18
N ILE A 151 -9.17 -11.40 6.01
CA ILE A 151 -8.32 -11.06 7.15
C ILE A 151 -8.81 -9.79 7.86
N ILE A 152 -9.29 -8.78 7.13
CA ILE A 152 -9.83 -7.54 7.71
C ILE A 152 -11.10 -7.80 8.53
N GLN A 153 -11.98 -8.69 8.05
CA GLN A 153 -13.22 -9.04 8.75
C GLN A 153 -13.02 -10.02 9.91
N ASN A 154 -11.84 -10.60 10.05
CA ASN A 154 -11.55 -11.52 11.14
C ASN A 154 -11.10 -10.75 12.39
N PRO A 155 -11.90 -10.73 13.48
CA PRO A 155 -11.62 -9.93 14.68
C PRO A 155 -10.37 -10.34 15.45
N ASP A 156 -9.76 -11.47 15.09
CA ASP A 156 -8.53 -11.94 15.68
C ASP A 156 -7.27 -11.29 15.07
N TYR A 157 -7.41 -10.58 13.93
CA TYR A 157 -6.31 -9.94 13.20
C TYR A 157 -6.44 -8.43 13.20
N PHE A 158 -5.31 -7.75 13.23
CA PHE A 158 -5.23 -6.30 13.02
C PHE A 158 -4.81 -6.04 11.58
N ALA A 159 -5.77 -5.68 10.74
CA ALA A 159 -5.51 -5.50 9.31
C ALA A 159 -6.31 -4.33 8.74
N GLY A 160 -5.69 -3.62 7.79
CA GLY A 160 -6.33 -2.59 6.99
C GLY A 160 -5.71 -2.54 5.59
N THR A 161 -6.42 -1.91 4.65
CA THR A 161 -5.93 -1.73 3.29
C THR A 161 -6.31 -0.36 2.73
N LEU A 162 -5.48 0.18 1.85
CA LEU A 162 -5.73 1.42 1.13
C LEU A 162 -6.26 1.09 -0.26
N MET A 163 -7.54 1.39 -0.49
CA MET A 163 -8.19 1.14 -1.77
C MET A 163 -8.12 2.37 -2.65
N GLN A 164 -7.52 2.24 -3.83
CA GLN A 164 -7.44 3.28 -4.84
C GLN A 164 -8.79 3.50 -5.51
N ARG A 165 -9.05 4.71 -5.97
CA ARG A 165 -10.29 5.09 -6.66
C ARG A 165 -10.20 4.81 -8.16
N GLN A 166 -10.03 3.53 -8.54
CA GLN A 166 -9.93 3.11 -9.96
C GLN A 166 -11.19 3.48 -10.75
N ASP A 167 -12.36 3.50 -10.10
CA ASP A 167 -13.62 4.00 -10.64
C ASP A 167 -13.50 5.46 -11.11
N GLN A 168 -12.90 6.32 -10.27
CA GLN A 168 -12.68 7.72 -10.59
C GLN A 168 -11.61 7.91 -11.65
N MET A 169 -10.53 7.13 -11.62
CA MET A 169 -9.49 7.18 -12.65
C MET A 169 -10.08 6.94 -14.04
N GLY A 170 -10.87 5.88 -14.19
CA GLY A 170 -11.52 5.55 -15.46
C GLY A 170 -12.54 6.59 -15.89
N TYR A 171 -13.42 7.01 -14.98
CA TYR A 171 -14.46 7.99 -15.26
C TYR A 171 -13.88 9.36 -15.67
N LEU A 172 -12.95 9.89 -14.87
CA LEU A 172 -12.35 11.20 -15.12
C LEU A 172 -11.42 11.19 -16.34
N GLY A 173 -10.68 10.11 -16.56
CA GLY A 173 -9.83 9.95 -17.75
C GLY A 173 -10.64 9.96 -19.04
N LEU A 174 -11.79 9.27 -19.08
CA LEU A 174 -12.67 9.29 -20.24
C LEU A 174 -13.31 10.68 -20.46
N ASN A 175 -13.77 11.35 -19.39
CA ASN A 175 -14.31 12.70 -19.50
C ASN A 175 -13.26 13.70 -19.99
N ALA A 176 -12.01 13.60 -19.55
CA ALA A 176 -10.93 14.45 -20.04
C ALA A 176 -10.72 14.32 -21.55
N LEU A 177 -10.75 13.08 -22.09
CA LEU A 177 -10.66 12.86 -23.53
C LEU A 177 -11.83 13.52 -24.28
N TYR A 178 -13.05 13.42 -23.75
CA TYR A 178 -14.22 14.08 -24.32
C TYR A 178 -14.07 15.62 -24.32
N ASP A 179 -13.62 16.19 -23.22
CA ASP A 179 -13.37 17.63 -23.08
C ASP A 179 -12.31 18.11 -24.07
N PHE A 180 -11.19 17.39 -24.22
CA PHE A 180 -10.14 17.74 -25.18
C PHE A 180 -10.63 17.72 -26.64
N VAL A 181 -11.41 16.70 -27.01
CA VAL A 181 -12.03 16.64 -28.36
C VAL A 181 -13.02 17.79 -28.55
N SER A 182 -13.69 18.21 -27.49
CA SER A 182 -14.63 19.35 -27.51
C SER A 182 -13.95 20.72 -27.47
N GLY A 183 -12.61 20.78 -27.41
CA GLY A 183 -11.82 22.01 -27.49
C GLY A 183 -11.30 22.53 -26.15
N SER A 184 -11.61 21.86 -25.03
CA SER A 184 -11.07 22.22 -23.71
C SER A 184 -9.55 21.97 -23.63
N ARG A 185 -8.90 22.65 -22.68
CA ARG A 185 -7.49 22.45 -22.35
C ARG A 185 -7.33 22.55 -20.84
N TYR A 186 -6.47 21.69 -20.29
CA TYR A 186 -6.16 21.70 -18.86
C TYR A 186 -4.77 22.30 -18.63
N GLU A 187 -4.63 23.12 -17.60
CA GLU A 187 -3.35 23.73 -17.23
C GLU A 187 -2.43 22.72 -16.53
N GLN A 188 -3.02 21.85 -15.69
CA GLN A 188 -2.29 20.77 -15.02
C GLN A 188 -2.49 19.44 -15.74
N LYS A 189 -1.49 18.55 -15.62
CA LYS A 189 -1.51 17.22 -16.23
C LYS A 189 -1.80 16.09 -15.24
N TYR A 190 -1.51 16.28 -13.95
CA TYR A 190 -1.65 15.25 -12.93
C TYR A 190 -2.82 15.55 -12.00
N PHE A 191 -3.68 14.58 -11.80
CA PHE A 191 -4.88 14.70 -10.97
C PHE A 191 -4.92 13.53 -9.99
N ASP A 192 -4.92 13.86 -8.70
CA ASP A 192 -5.14 12.87 -7.66
C ASP A 192 -6.61 12.45 -7.64
N THR A 193 -6.86 11.15 -7.66
CA THR A 193 -8.19 10.56 -7.57
C THR A 193 -8.56 10.13 -6.16
N GLY A 194 -7.62 10.25 -5.24
CA GLY A 194 -7.77 9.87 -3.84
C GLY A 194 -7.59 8.38 -3.58
N VAL A 195 -7.57 8.05 -2.29
CA VAL A 195 -7.47 6.70 -1.74
C VAL A 195 -8.36 6.61 -0.51
N VAL A 196 -8.92 5.44 -0.24
CA VAL A 196 -9.80 5.19 0.92
C VAL A 196 -9.17 4.11 1.79
N LEU A 197 -9.08 4.37 3.09
CA LEU A 197 -8.72 3.35 4.07
C LEU A 197 -9.94 2.45 4.31
N ILE A 198 -9.71 1.15 4.23
CA ILE A 198 -10.68 0.09 4.57
C ILE A 198 -10.07 -0.72 5.71
N ASP A 199 -10.74 -0.74 6.83
CA ASP A 199 -10.42 -1.54 8.02
C ASP A 199 -11.67 -2.23 8.55
N ALA A 200 -11.59 -2.79 9.76
CA ALA A 200 -12.71 -3.51 10.38
C ALA A 200 -13.94 -2.63 10.69
N ASP A 201 -13.77 -1.31 10.72
CA ASP A 201 -14.85 -0.35 11.03
C ASP A 201 -15.56 0.17 9.76
N TYR A 202 -15.06 -0.16 8.55
CA TYR A 202 -15.64 0.23 7.28
C TYR A 202 -16.80 -0.67 6.90
#